data_ce7fb59f6dea75790c98db339afd9b2a
#
_entry.id   ce7fb59f6dea75790c98db339afd9b2a
#
_cell.length_a   1.000
_cell.length_b   1.000
_cell.length_c   1.000
_cell.angle_alpha   90.00
_cell.angle_beta   90.00
_cell.angle_gamma   90.00
#
_symmetry.space_group_name_H-M   'P 1'
#
loop_
_entity.id
_entity.type
_entity.pdbx_description
1 polymer ?
#
loop_
_entity_poly.entity_id
_entity_poly.type
_entity_poly.pdbx_seq_one_letter_code
_entity_poly.pdbx_strand_id
1 'polypeptide(L)'
;MEQNEILILHGTDYAAMANQLLRAADVAARIGDRRRVVALKPNLVVDAPASGGATTHPELVAGTIEYLHENGFQNLRVMESSWVGCRTAEACEANGLRAVCGRYGGSVRRFAA
;
A
#
# COMPACT_ATOMS: atom_id res chain seq x y z
N MET A 1 -2.80 -11.56 17.03
CA MET A 1 -2.36 -12.51 15.98
C MET A 1 -1.22 -13.36 16.53
N GLU A 2 -1.37 -14.65 16.44
CA GLU A 2 -0.41 -15.63 16.92
C GLU A 2 0.71 -15.86 15.90
N GLN A 3 1.84 -16.44 16.34
CA GLN A 3 3.03 -16.60 15.50
C GLN A 3 2.78 -17.44 14.25
N ASN A 4 1.94 -18.47 14.34
CA ASN A 4 1.66 -19.39 13.23
C ASN A 4 0.27 -19.15 12.61
N GLU A 5 -0.28 -17.97 12.79
CA GLU A 5 -1.62 -17.60 12.31
C GLU A 5 -1.52 -16.87 10.98
N ILE A 6 -2.44 -17.18 10.08
CA ILE A 6 -2.61 -16.49 8.81
C ILE A 6 -4.03 -15.93 8.76
N LEU A 7 -4.15 -14.63 8.51
CA LEU A 7 -5.45 -13.99 8.35
C LEU A 7 -5.81 -13.92 6.87
N ILE A 8 -6.98 -14.44 6.53
CA ILE A 8 -7.47 -14.45 5.15
C ILE A 8 -8.84 -13.78 5.12
N LEU A 9 -9.01 -12.86 4.18
CA LEU A 9 -10.26 -12.15 3.97
C LEU A 9 -10.63 -12.21 2.50
N HIS A 10 -11.90 -12.46 2.22
CA HIS A 10 -12.45 -12.47 0.87
C HIS A 10 -13.36 -11.26 0.66
N GLY A 11 -13.34 -10.69 -0.53
CA GLY A 11 -14.20 -9.58 -0.87
C GLY A 11 -13.74 -8.87 -2.15
N THR A 12 -14.42 -7.78 -2.46
CA THR A 12 -14.16 -6.97 -3.66
C THR A 12 -13.87 -5.51 -3.34
N ASP A 13 -14.13 -5.06 -2.12
CA ASP A 13 -13.75 -3.72 -1.66
C ASP A 13 -12.34 -3.80 -1.07
N TYR A 14 -11.34 -3.61 -1.90
CA TYR A 14 -9.95 -3.81 -1.52
C TYR A 14 -9.45 -2.83 -0.46
N ALA A 15 -9.91 -1.58 -0.48
CA ALA A 15 -9.53 -0.60 0.54
C ALA A 15 -10.07 -1.01 1.91
N ALA A 16 -11.35 -1.40 1.98
CA ALA A 16 -11.96 -1.88 3.21
C ALA A 16 -11.30 -3.17 3.70
N MET A 17 -10.98 -4.08 2.80
CA MET A 17 -10.30 -5.35 3.13
C MET A 17 -8.92 -5.09 3.74
N ALA A 18 -8.14 -4.19 3.17
CA ALA A 18 -6.84 -3.83 3.72
C ALA A 18 -6.96 -3.28 5.14
N ASN A 19 -7.90 -2.36 5.36
CA ASN A 19 -8.15 -1.78 6.68
C ASN A 19 -8.55 -2.85 7.70
N GLN A 20 -9.45 -3.74 7.34
CA GLN A 20 -9.92 -4.82 8.21
C GLN A 20 -8.80 -5.79 8.59
N LEU A 21 -7.97 -6.20 7.64
CA LEU A 21 -6.85 -7.10 7.90
C LEU A 21 -5.80 -6.47 8.82
N LEU A 22 -5.44 -5.22 8.55
CA LEU A 22 -4.44 -4.51 9.35
C LEU A 22 -4.94 -4.29 10.78
N ARG A 23 -6.22 -4.00 10.93
CA ARG A 23 -6.87 -3.86 12.24
C ARG A 23 -6.89 -5.19 12.99
N ALA A 24 -7.26 -6.28 12.33
CA ALA A 24 -7.31 -7.61 12.94
C ALA A 24 -5.91 -8.07 13.37
N ALA A 25 -4.87 -7.74 12.61
CA ALA A 25 -3.48 -8.06 12.93
C ALA A 25 -2.87 -7.10 13.95
N ASP A 26 -3.56 -6.03 14.32
CA ASP A 26 -3.08 -4.98 15.23
C ASP A 26 -1.72 -4.42 14.82
N VAL A 27 -1.60 -4.06 13.56
CA VAL A 27 -0.34 -3.62 12.95
C VAL A 27 0.15 -2.33 13.61
N ALA A 28 -0.75 -1.42 13.96
CA ALA A 28 -0.38 -0.16 14.62
C ALA A 28 0.38 -0.41 15.93
N ALA A 29 -0.09 -1.34 16.75
CA ALA A 29 0.59 -1.70 18.00
C ALA A 29 1.95 -2.37 17.74
N ARG A 30 2.05 -3.15 16.67
CA ARG A 30 3.31 -3.80 16.29
C ARG A 30 4.37 -2.82 15.82
N ILE A 31 3.98 -1.77 15.09
CA ILE A 31 4.88 -0.70 14.69
C ILE A 31 5.28 0.13 15.91
N GLY A 32 4.30 0.47 16.75
CA GLY A 32 4.51 1.18 18.00
C GLY A 32 4.65 2.68 17.84
N ASP A 33 5.88 3.20 17.75
CA ASP A 33 6.15 4.63 17.70
C ASP A 33 5.57 5.27 16.44
N ARG A 34 4.65 6.23 16.63
CA ARG A 34 3.94 6.93 15.54
C ARG A 34 4.86 7.84 14.72
N ARG A 35 6.05 8.14 15.21
CA ARG A 35 7.04 8.95 14.49
C ARG A 35 7.85 8.13 13.50
N ARG A 36 7.75 6.81 13.54
CA ARG A 36 8.47 5.94 12.62
C ARG A 36 8.05 6.19 11.17
N VAL A 37 9.02 6.07 10.28
CA VAL A 37 8.76 5.99 8.85
C VAL A 37 8.19 4.61 8.55
N VAL A 38 7.04 4.57 7.92
CA VAL A 38 6.44 3.31 7.45
C VAL A 38 6.53 3.27 5.93
N ALA A 39 7.23 2.28 5.42
CA ALA A 39 7.38 2.10 3.99
C ALA A 39 6.42 1.03 3.48
N LEU A 40 5.68 1.36 2.42
CA LEU A 40 4.83 0.45 1.69
C LEU A 40 5.51 0.10 0.38
N LYS A 41 5.64 -1.18 0.10
CA LYS A 41 6.20 -1.63 -1.17
C LYS A 41 5.18 -2.44 -1.94
N PRO A 42 4.35 -1.79 -2.76
CA PRO A 42 3.42 -2.51 -3.61
C PRO A 42 4.17 -3.28 -4.70
N ASN A 43 3.59 -4.35 -5.16
CA ASN A 43 4.13 -5.09 -6.28
C ASN A 43 3.73 -4.40 -7.59
N LEU A 44 4.71 -3.86 -8.30
CA LEU A 44 4.52 -3.09 -9.52
C LEU A 44 5.35 -3.71 -10.63
N VAL A 45 4.82 -4.79 -11.22
CA VAL A 45 5.60 -5.63 -12.14
C VAL A 45 5.66 -5.04 -13.54
N VAL A 46 4.51 -4.59 -14.07
CA VAL A 46 4.39 -4.10 -15.44
C VAL A 46 3.59 -2.80 -15.49
N ASP A 47 3.69 -2.07 -16.59
CA ASP A 47 2.95 -0.83 -16.83
C ASP A 47 1.52 -1.13 -17.32
N ALA A 48 0.77 -1.88 -16.52
CA ALA A 48 -0.58 -2.33 -16.81
C ALA A 48 -1.49 -2.14 -15.60
N PRO A 49 -2.82 -2.05 -15.82
CA PRO A 49 -3.76 -1.99 -14.70
C PRO A 49 -3.70 -3.24 -13.82
N ALA A 50 -4.02 -3.06 -12.54
CA ALA A 50 -4.03 -4.16 -11.57
C ALA A 50 -5.03 -5.26 -11.93
N SER A 51 -6.07 -4.95 -12.70
CA SER A 51 -7.03 -5.94 -13.19
C SER A 51 -6.39 -7.06 -14.03
N GLY A 52 -5.19 -6.83 -14.56
CA GLY A 52 -4.41 -7.85 -15.23
C GLY A 52 -3.77 -8.88 -14.31
N GLY A 53 -3.78 -8.66 -13.01
CA GLY A 53 -3.32 -9.60 -11.99
C GLY A 53 -1.83 -9.54 -11.67
N ALA A 54 -1.05 -8.73 -12.38
CA ALA A 54 0.41 -8.69 -12.20
C ALA A 54 0.89 -7.66 -11.17
N THR A 55 0.08 -6.65 -10.86
CA THR A 55 0.44 -5.58 -9.96
C THR A 55 -0.55 -5.43 -8.81
N THR A 56 -0.10 -4.83 -7.72
CA THR A 56 -0.96 -4.54 -6.56
C THR A 56 -2.06 -3.55 -6.95
N HIS A 57 -3.28 -3.83 -6.52
CA HIS A 57 -4.40 -2.89 -6.69
C HIS A 57 -4.12 -1.61 -5.88
N PRO A 58 -4.24 -0.42 -6.49
CA PRO A 58 -3.99 0.85 -5.78
C PRO A 58 -4.95 1.05 -4.61
N GLU A 59 -6.14 0.47 -4.62
CA GLU A 59 -7.11 0.51 -3.52
C GLU A 59 -6.58 -0.17 -2.26
N LEU A 60 -5.74 -1.20 -2.39
CA LEU A 60 -5.08 -1.83 -1.24
C LEU A 60 -4.09 -0.85 -0.59
N VAL A 61 -3.37 -0.11 -1.41
CA VAL A 61 -2.46 0.93 -0.91
C VAL A 61 -3.25 2.04 -0.23
N ALA A 62 -4.35 2.49 -0.84
CA ALA A 62 -5.22 3.51 -0.25
C ALA A 62 -5.75 3.08 1.11
N GLY A 63 -6.30 1.88 1.22
CA GLY A 63 -6.81 1.36 2.48
C GLY A 63 -5.73 1.22 3.55
N THR A 64 -4.53 0.84 3.16
CA THR A 64 -3.38 0.76 4.07
C THR A 64 -2.97 2.14 4.59
N ILE A 65 -2.90 3.13 3.71
CA ILE A 65 -2.59 4.51 4.08
C ILE A 65 -3.66 5.06 5.03
N GLU A 66 -4.92 4.85 4.73
CA GLU A 66 -6.03 5.29 5.59
C GLU A 66 -5.93 4.67 6.99
N TYR A 67 -5.67 3.37 7.08
CA TYR A 67 -5.47 2.71 8.35
C TYR A 67 -4.32 3.35 9.14
N LEU A 68 -3.19 3.58 8.50
CA LEU A 68 -2.02 4.16 9.15
C LEU A 68 -2.30 5.59 9.61
N HIS A 69 -2.98 6.40 8.80
CA HIS A 69 -3.38 7.76 9.18
C HIS A 69 -4.34 7.76 10.37
N GLU A 70 -5.34 6.88 10.36
CA GLU A 70 -6.30 6.73 11.46
C GLU A 70 -5.60 6.39 12.78
N ASN A 71 -4.47 5.70 12.70
CA ASN A 71 -3.70 5.29 13.87
C ASN A 71 -2.52 6.23 14.17
N GLY A 72 -2.47 7.39 13.55
CA GLY A 72 -1.53 8.47 13.90
C GLY A 72 -0.18 8.44 13.19
N PHE A 73 0.00 7.58 12.20
CA PHE A 73 1.24 7.55 11.41
C PHE A 73 1.15 8.57 10.27
N GLN A 74 2.05 9.54 10.26
CA GLN A 74 2.07 10.64 9.29
C GLN A 74 3.31 10.64 8.40
N ASN A 75 4.20 9.68 8.58
CA ASN A 75 5.47 9.65 7.86
C ASN A 75 5.54 8.39 7.01
N LEU A 76 4.80 8.41 5.89
CA LEU A 76 4.64 7.25 5.03
C LEU A 76 5.48 7.40 3.76
N ARG A 77 5.99 6.26 3.28
CA ARG A 77 6.73 6.18 2.02
C ARG A 77 6.11 5.07 1.17
N VAL A 78 5.83 5.35 -0.07
CA VAL A 78 5.48 4.32 -1.05
C VAL A 78 6.68 4.11 -1.95
N MET A 79 7.28 2.95 -1.86
CA MET A 79 8.51 2.61 -2.58
C MET A 79 8.22 1.53 -3.59
N GLU A 80 8.49 1.80 -4.83
CA GLU A 80 8.21 0.87 -5.92
C GLU A 80 9.37 0.76 -6.90
N SER A 81 9.44 -0.40 -7.55
CA SER A 81 10.24 -0.61 -8.75
C SER A 81 9.47 -1.53 -9.69
N SER A 82 9.49 -1.23 -10.96
CA SER A 82 8.88 -2.09 -11.96
C SER A 82 9.85 -3.18 -12.40
N TRP A 83 9.32 -4.14 -13.17
CA TRP A 83 10.12 -5.17 -13.82
C TRP A 83 11.11 -4.53 -14.82
N VAL A 84 12.21 -5.23 -15.09
CA VAL A 84 13.34 -4.74 -15.91
C VAL A 84 12.91 -4.22 -17.30
N GLY A 85 11.84 -4.76 -17.88
CA GLY A 85 11.33 -4.33 -19.18
C GLY A 85 10.43 -3.11 -19.16
N CYS A 86 10.12 -2.55 -17.97
CA CYS A 86 9.16 -1.45 -17.82
C CYS A 86 9.77 -0.29 -17.02
N ARG A 87 9.30 0.93 -17.31
CA ARG A 87 9.64 2.09 -16.49
C ARG A 87 8.72 2.17 -15.29
N THR A 88 9.30 2.39 -14.11
CA THR A 88 8.55 2.48 -12.87
C THR A 88 7.50 3.61 -12.90
N ALA A 89 7.83 4.77 -13.45
CA ALA A 89 6.89 5.89 -13.54
C ALA A 89 5.67 5.54 -14.40
N GLU A 90 5.88 4.87 -15.53
CA GLU A 90 4.81 4.43 -16.43
C GLU A 90 3.93 3.37 -15.77
N ALA A 91 4.54 2.44 -15.05
CA ALA A 91 3.82 1.42 -14.31
C ALA A 91 2.94 2.03 -13.21
N CYS A 92 3.45 3.03 -12.49
CA CYS A 92 2.68 3.77 -11.48
C CYS A 92 1.46 4.47 -12.10
N GLU A 93 1.63 5.08 -13.25
CA GLU A 93 0.57 5.78 -13.96
C GLU A 93 -0.51 4.79 -14.44
N ALA A 94 -0.11 3.72 -15.11
CA ALA A 94 -1.01 2.69 -15.63
C ALA A 94 -1.79 1.98 -14.51
N ASN A 95 -1.16 1.79 -13.37
CA ASN A 95 -1.77 1.14 -12.21
C ASN A 95 -2.69 2.09 -11.41
N GLY A 96 -2.52 3.42 -11.54
CA GLY A 96 -3.27 4.41 -10.75
C GLY A 96 -2.66 4.71 -9.39
N LEU A 97 -1.50 4.16 -9.08
CA LEU A 97 -0.83 4.34 -7.79
C LEU A 97 -0.45 5.81 -7.54
N ARG A 98 -0.03 6.52 -8.58
CA ARG A 98 0.32 7.93 -8.50
C ARG A 98 -0.86 8.78 -8.01
N ALA A 99 -2.05 8.52 -8.54
CA ALA A 99 -3.26 9.23 -8.14
C ALA A 99 -3.62 8.96 -6.69
N VAL A 100 -3.49 7.72 -6.25
CA VAL A 100 -3.74 7.33 -4.85
C VAL A 100 -2.80 8.08 -3.91
N CYS A 101 -1.50 8.04 -4.17
CA CYS A 101 -0.52 8.73 -3.31
C CYS A 101 -0.76 10.24 -3.28
N GLY A 102 -1.16 10.83 -4.40
CA GLY A 102 -1.43 12.26 -4.50
C GLY A 102 -2.57 12.76 -3.61
N ARG A 103 -3.53 11.89 -3.26
CA ARG A 103 -4.65 12.25 -2.37
C ARG A 103 -4.22 12.59 -0.95
N TYR A 104 -3.06 12.09 -0.52
CA TYR A 104 -2.63 12.20 0.87
C TYR A 104 -1.57 13.27 1.10
N GLY A 105 -1.21 14.02 0.06
CA GLY A 105 -0.30 15.16 0.15
C GLY A 105 1.08 14.82 0.68
N GLY A 106 1.62 15.69 1.51
CA GLY A 106 2.99 15.56 2.03
C GLY A 106 3.21 14.46 3.05
N SER A 107 2.14 13.87 3.61
CA SER A 107 2.28 12.76 4.57
C SER A 107 2.66 11.44 3.89
N VAL A 108 2.50 11.34 2.58
CA VAL A 108 2.89 10.17 1.80
C VAL A 108 3.85 10.62 0.71
N ARG A 109 5.06 10.05 0.75
CA ARG A 109 6.07 10.29 -0.28
C ARG A 109 6.24 9.03 -1.13
N ARG A 110 6.36 9.23 -2.42
CA ARG A 110 6.57 8.16 -3.37
C ARG A 110 8.01 8.16 -3.85
N PHE A 111 8.62 6.99 -3.88
CA PHE A 111 9.97 6.78 -4.37
C PHE A 111 9.95 5.69 -5.45
N ALA A 112 10.61 5.96 -6.56
CA ALA A 112 10.78 5.01 -7.66
C ALA A 112 12.25 4.58 -7.74
N ALA A 113 12.47 3.28 -7.91
CA ALA A 113 13.81 2.72 -8.09
C ALA A 113 14.18 2.62 -9.56
#